data_789dc73b6275bee255d6db8710120cb8
#
_entry.id   789dc73b6275bee255d6db8710120cb8
#
_cell.length_a   1.000
_cell.length_b   1.000
_cell.length_c   1.000
_cell.angle_alpha   90.00
_cell.angle_beta   90.00
_cell.angle_gamma   90.00
#
_symmetry.space_group_name_H-M   'P 1'
#
loop_
_entity.id
_entity.type
_entity.pdbx_description
1 polymer ?
#
loop_
_entity_poly.entity_id
_entity_poly.type
_entity_poly.pdbx_seq_one_letter_code
_entity_poly.pdbx_strand_id
1 'polypeptide(L)'
;NTDIGRTIPEFLSPAVKELLPVSGQTALSCIIGRRTASLSGAVTALWLLVALSLAAAIVVNHLICLRRYQEAVPCSNAAAAEWLQSRRARQRIRLRTSDRISGPLTYGLLRPVILFPAGLKLTDSQLLLILRHEWIHIRRWDILLKYLMYAAVCIYWFNPLIWFMAVLLNRDMELACDEEVVQSCSGILRKTYALLLIQIAQNQLEGRTAGMHFSKRSEAEERIR
;
A
#
# COMPACT_ATOMS: atom_id res chain seq x y z
N ASN A 1 48.38 13.61 14.19
CA ASN A 1 47.75 14.12 15.42
C ASN A 1 46.24 14.11 15.26
N THR A 2 45.66 12.97 15.54
CA THR A 2 44.20 12.81 15.65
C THR A 2 43.90 12.69 17.13
N ASP A 3 43.43 13.78 17.72
CA ASP A 3 42.81 13.83 19.03
C ASP A 3 41.50 13.04 18.98
N ILE A 4 41.57 11.75 19.31
CA ILE A 4 40.37 10.97 19.67
C ILE A 4 40.04 11.42 21.10
N GLY A 5 39.17 12.43 21.18
CA GLY A 5 38.67 12.98 22.43
C GLY A 5 38.09 11.89 23.34
N ARG A 6 38.69 11.73 24.48
CA ARG A 6 38.32 10.88 25.60
C ARG A 6 36.98 11.36 26.18
N THR A 7 35.86 10.95 25.64
CA THR A 7 34.54 11.14 26.29
C THR A 7 34.30 10.00 27.27
N ILE A 8 34.65 10.25 28.53
CA ILE A 8 34.17 9.42 29.65
C ILE A 8 32.65 9.65 29.72
N PRO A 9 31.79 8.58 29.75
CA PRO A 9 30.35 8.74 29.82
C PRO A 9 29.93 9.62 31.01
N GLU A 10 29.13 10.62 30.77
CA GLU A 10 28.66 11.62 31.75
C GLU A 10 27.83 11.04 32.92
N PHE A 11 27.30 9.82 32.76
CA PHE A 11 26.45 9.19 33.77
C PHE A 11 27.21 8.55 34.96
N LEU A 12 28.55 8.52 34.93
CA LEU A 12 29.33 8.07 36.08
C LEU A 12 29.49 9.19 37.07
N SER A 13 29.03 8.94 38.33
CA SER A 13 29.19 9.88 39.42
C SER A 13 30.67 10.32 39.58
N PRO A 14 30.95 11.61 39.76
CA PRO A 14 32.32 12.12 39.90
C PRO A 14 33.14 11.40 40.98
N ALA A 15 32.48 10.93 42.03
CA ALA A 15 33.11 10.16 43.14
C ALA A 15 33.66 8.79 42.65
N VAL A 16 33.06 8.14 41.68
CA VAL A 16 33.55 6.88 41.09
C VAL A 16 34.73 7.08 40.17
N LYS A 17 34.79 8.26 39.50
CA LYS A 17 35.90 8.61 38.62
C LYS A 17 37.21 8.85 39.39
N GLU A 18 37.12 9.37 40.61
CA GLU A 18 38.26 9.68 41.46
C GLU A 18 38.87 8.47 42.15
N LEU A 19 38.06 7.40 42.39
CA LEU A 19 38.48 6.18 43.06
C LEU A 19 39.23 5.17 42.17
N LEU A 20 39.18 5.34 40.82
CA LEU A 20 39.82 4.42 39.91
C LEU A 20 41.16 4.94 39.43
N PRO A 21 42.23 4.11 39.42
CA PRO A 21 43.50 4.49 38.80
C PRO A 21 43.31 4.77 37.29
N VAL A 22 44.12 5.63 36.72
CA VAL A 22 44.03 6.11 35.31
C VAL A 22 43.89 4.91 34.31
N SER A 23 44.55 3.80 34.58
CA SER A 23 44.48 2.56 33.80
C SER A 23 43.09 1.90 33.91
N GLY A 24 42.44 1.98 35.06
CA GLY A 24 41.07 1.45 35.26
C GLY A 24 40.01 2.31 34.59
N GLN A 25 40.17 3.62 34.55
CA GLN A 25 39.26 4.54 33.86
C GLN A 25 39.30 4.35 32.34
N THR A 26 40.47 4.10 31.75
CA THR A 26 40.62 3.80 30.32
C THR A 26 40.04 2.41 29.95
N ALA A 27 40.23 1.43 30.79
CA ALA A 27 39.66 0.09 30.59
C ALA A 27 38.12 0.11 30.68
N LEU A 28 37.56 0.82 31.68
CA LEU A 28 36.11 0.94 31.87
C LEU A 28 35.47 1.69 30.69
N SER A 29 36.05 2.79 30.24
CA SER A 29 35.54 3.53 29.08
C SER A 29 35.60 2.71 27.77
N CYS A 30 36.63 1.90 27.59
CA CYS A 30 36.75 1.00 26.46
C CYS A 30 35.68 -0.12 26.49
N ILE A 31 35.41 -0.72 27.65
CA ILE A 31 34.39 -1.76 27.83
C ILE A 31 32.98 -1.19 27.58
N ILE A 32 32.68 -0.02 28.17
CA ILE A 32 31.38 0.65 27.98
C ILE A 32 31.22 1.06 26.52
N GLY A 33 32.22 1.65 25.90
CA GLY A 33 32.19 2.03 24.49
C GLY A 33 31.99 0.84 23.55
N ARG A 34 32.63 -0.33 23.86
CA ARG A 34 32.44 -1.56 23.07
C ARG A 34 31.03 -2.14 23.26
N ARG A 35 30.48 -2.11 24.48
CA ARG A 35 29.10 -2.60 24.74
C ARG A 35 28.05 -1.71 24.09
N THR A 36 28.19 -0.40 24.16
CA THR A 36 27.24 0.55 23.54
C THR A 36 27.29 0.44 22.01
N ALA A 37 28.48 0.32 21.41
CA ALA A 37 28.64 0.09 19.97
C ALA A 37 28.00 -1.24 19.52
N SER A 38 28.12 -2.30 20.34
CA SER A 38 27.51 -3.61 20.05
C SER A 38 25.97 -3.54 20.15
N LEU A 39 25.42 -2.87 21.15
CA LEU A 39 23.98 -2.69 21.32
C LEU A 39 23.38 -1.85 20.21
N SER A 40 24.02 -0.72 19.86
CA SER A 40 23.53 0.11 18.75
C SER A 40 23.57 -0.64 17.41
N GLY A 41 24.60 -1.45 17.17
CA GLY A 41 24.68 -2.30 15.98
C GLY A 41 23.56 -3.35 15.94
N ALA A 42 23.25 -4.00 17.06
CA ALA A 42 22.17 -4.98 17.17
C ALA A 42 20.80 -4.35 16.92
N VAL A 43 20.52 -3.18 17.50
CA VAL A 43 19.27 -2.44 17.28
C VAL A 43 19.11 -2.02 15.82
N THR A 44 20.19 -1.50 15.22
CA THR A 44 20.17 -1.12 13.79
C THR A 44 19.95 -2.33 12.88
N ALA A 45 20.62 -3.46 13.17
CA ALA A 45 20.44 -4.69 12.42
C ALA A 45 19.00 -5.22 12.52
N LEU A 46 18.41 -5.22 13.72
CA LEU A 46 17.01 -5.60 13.92
C LEU A 46 16.06 -4.68 13.15
N TRP A 47 16.28 -3.37 13.21
CA TRP A 47 15.47 -2.40 12.49
C TRP A 47 15.53 -2.64 10.96
N LEU A 48 16.73 -2.84 10.41
CA LEU A 48 16.92 -3.14 8.99
C LEU A 48 16.25 -4.46 8.61
N LEU A 49 16.38 -5.50 9.42
CA LEU A 49 15.78 -6.80 9.16
C LEU A 49 14.26 -6.69 9.05
N VAL A 50 13.62 -5.99 9.99
CA VAL A 50 12.16 -5.79 9.94
C VAL A 50 11.74 -4.91 8.77
N ALA A 51 12.44 -3.81 8.51
CA ALA A 51 12.15 -2.93 7.39
C ALA A 51 12.26 -3.66 6.03
N LEU A 52 13.32 -4.45 5.84
CA LEU A 52 13.52 -5.22 4.62
C LEU A 52 12.50 -6.36 4.49
N SER A 53 12.13 -7.03 5.58
CA SER A 53 11.10 -8.08 5.54
C SER A 53 9.73 -7.52 5.16
N LEU A 54 9.35 -6.35 5.69
CA LEU A 54 8.12 -5.66 5.30
C LEU A 54 8.16 -5.21 3.84
N ALA A 55 9.26 -4.63 3.40
CA ALA A 55 9.44 -4.25 2.00
C ALA A 55 9.33 -5.46 1.06
N ALA A 56 10.00 -6.56 1.40
CA ALA A 56 9.90 -7.81 0.65
C ALA A 56 8.46 -8.35 0.61
N ALA A 57 7.74 -8.34 1.74
CA ALA A 57 6.35 -8.77 1.80
C ALA A 57 5.44 -7.91 0.90
N ILE A 58 5.62 -6.59 0.91
CA ILE A 58 4.87 -5.66 0.04
C ILE A 58 5.17 -5.94 -1.44
N VAL A 59 6.44 -6.11 -1.80
CA VAL A 59 6.85 -6.41 -3.18
C VAL A 59 6.31 -7.77 -3.64
N VAL A 60 6.43 -8.81 -2.82
CA VAL A 60 5.89 -10.14 -3.14
C VAL A 60 4.38 -10.09 -3.34
N ASN A 61 3.65 -9.45 -2.42
CA ASN A 61 2.20 -9.29 -2.56
C ASN A 61 1.84 -8.52 -3.84
N HIS A 62 2.57 -7.45 -4.15
CA HIS A 62 2.38 -6.68 -5.39
C HIS A 62 2.62 -7.54 -6.64
N LEU A 63 3.69 -8.35 -6.66
CA LEU A 63 3.99 -9.25 -7.77
C LEU A 63 2.93 -10.35 -7.94
N ILE A 64 2.42 -10.91 -6.83
CA ILE A 64 1.32 -11.87 -6.86
C ILE A 64 0.06 -11.23 -7.48
N CYS A 65 -0.29 -10.01 -7.05
CA CYS A 65 -1.40 -9.27 -7.62
C CYS A 65 -1.21 -9.01 -9.12
N LEU A 66 -0.02 -8.54 -9.53
CA LEU A 66 0.27 -8.31 -10.95
C LEU A 66 0.14 -9.59 -11.80
N ARG A 67 0.62 -10.74 -11.30
CA ARG A 67 0.47 -12.03 -12.00
C ARG A 67 -0.99 -12.42 -12.17
N ARG A 68 -1.82 -12.25 -11.14
CA ARG A 68 -3.26 -12.50 -11.21
C ARG A 68 -3.97 -11.62 -12.26
N TYR A 69 -3.50 -10.38 -12.42
CA TYR A 69 -4.10 -9.42 -13.37
C TYR A 69 -3.63 -9.60 -14.80
N GLN A 70 -2.54 -10.32 -15.05
CA GLN A 70 -2.05 -10.60 -16.41
C GLN A 70 -3.00 -11.46 -17.24
N GLU A 71 -3.78 -12.33 -16.58
CA GLU A 71 -4.76 -13.22 -17.23
C GLU A 71 -6.06 -12.49 -17.64
N ALA A 72 -6.17 -11.19 -17.36
CA ALA A 72 -7.34 -10.39 -17.72
C ALA A 72 -7.47 -10.23 -19.23
N VAL A 73 -8.71 -10.35 -19.73
CA VAL A 73 -9.05 -10.24 -21.15
C VAL A 73 -9.26 -8.77 -21.53
N PRO A 74 -8.87 -8.32 -22.74
CA PRO A 74 -9.18 -6.97 -23.19
C PRO A 74 -10.68 -6.70 -23.16
N CYS A 75 -11.09 -5.55 -22.61
CA CYS A 75 -12.48 -5.12 -22.62
C CYS A 75 -12.85 -4.60 -24.02
N SER A 76 -13.91 -5.17 -24.63
CA SER A 76 -14.37 -4.81 -25.99
C SER A 76 -15.48 -3.77 -26.00
N ASN A 77 -15.78 -3.08 -24.90
CA ASN A 77 -16.84 -2.07 -24.85
C ASN A 77 -16.42 -0.80 -25.64
N ALA A 78 -17.16 -0.53 -26.73
CA ALA A 78 -16.88 0.58 -27.64
C ALA A 78 -17.04 1.94 -26.95
N ALA A 79 -18.07 2.13 -26.11
CA ALA A 79 -18.33 3.38 -25.42
C ALA A 79 -17.18 3.74 -24.43
N ALA A 80 -16.64 2.73 -23.73
CA ALA A 80 -15.50 2.89 -22.86
C ALA A 80 -14.22 3.27 -23.60
N ALA A 81 -13.98 2.63 -24.77
CA ALA A 81 -12.83 2.91 -25.59
C ALA A 81 -12.89 4.34 -26.18
N GLU A 82 -14.03 4.75 -26.70
CA GLU A 82 -14.26 6.09 -27.24
C GLU A 82 -14.11 7.17 -26.15
N TRP A 83 -14.67 6.93 -24.97
CA TRP A 83 -14.52 7.85 -23.86
C TRP A 83 -13.06 8.04 -23.46
N LEU A 84 -12.26 6.98 -23.40
CA LEU A 84 -10.83 7.09 -23.11
C LEU A 84 -10.04 7.80 -24.20
N GLN A 85 -10.37 7.56 -25.48
CA GLN A 85 -9.73 8.25 -26.59
C GLN A 85 -10.01 9.76 -26.59
N SER A 86 -11.23 10.16 -26.16
CA SER A 86 -11.62 11.57 -26.04
C SER A 86 -10.84 12.31 -24.93
N ARG A 87 -10.23 11.57 -23.99
CA ARG A 87 -9.44 12.16 -22.90
C ARG A 87 -7.96 12.22 -23.30
N ARG A 88 -7.37 13.43 -23.19
CA ARG A 88 -5.92 13.62 -23.36
C ARG A 88 -5.18 13.01 -22.14
N ALA A 89 -5.16 11.70 -22.07
CA ALA A 89 -4.37 11.02 -21.05
C ALA A 89 -2.88 11.14 -21.39
N ARG A 90 -2.08 11.52 -20.40
CA ARG A 90 -0.61 11.59 -20.55
C ARG A 90 0.01 10.22 -20.83
N GLN A 91 -0.74 9.15 -20.57
CA GLN A 91 -0.34 7.74 -20.67
C GLN A 91 -1.38 6.94 -21.45
N ARG A 92 -0.95 5.88 -22.14
CA ARG A 92 -1.86 4.93 -22.81
C ARG A 92 -2.52 4.05 -21.76
N ILE A 93 -3.80 4.29 -21.46
CA ILE A 93 -4.61 3.49 -20.54
C ILE A 93 -5.14 2.27 -21.30
N ARG A 94 -5.04 1.09 -20.66
CA ARG A 94 -5.62 -0.16 -21.18
C ARG A 94 -6.83 -0.56 -20.32
N LEU A 95 -7.89 -1.02 -20.99
CA LEU A 95 -9.06 -1.59 -20.33
C LEU A 95 -9.00 -3.10 -20.42
N ARG A 96 -9.19 -3.76 -19.30
CA ARG A 96 -9.27 -5.22 -19.19
C ARG A 96 -10.40 -5.65 -18.28
N THR A 97 -10.89 -6.86 -18.47
CA THR A 97 -11.93 -7.50 -17.67
C THR A 97 -11.35 -8.76 -17.04
N SER A 98 -11.64 -9.01 -15.77
CA SER A 98 -11.20 -10.20 -15.04
C SER A 98 -12.34 -10.75 -14.16
N ASP A 99 -12.41 -12.06 -14.06
CA ASP A 99 -13.30 -12.80 -13.16
C ASP A 99 -12.74 -12.94 -11.72
N ARG A 100 -11.47 -12.60 -11.55
CA ARG A 100 -10.74 -12.76 -10.27
C ARG A 100 -10.82 -11.54 -9.35
N ILE A 101 -11.55 -10.51 -9.74
CA ILE A 101 -11.72 -9.29 -8.96
C ILE A 101 -13.18 -9.04 -8.65
N SER A 102 -13.48 -8.56 -7.44
CA SER A 102 -14.85 -8.26 -6.99
C SER A 102 -15.25 -6.81 -7.20
N GLY A 103 -14.31 -5.93 -7.54
CA GLY A 103 -14.56 -4.52 -7.81
C GLY A 103 -13.60 -3.96 -8.85
N PRO A 104 -13.92 -2.80 -9.45
CA PRO A 104 -13.03 -2.12 -10.37
C PRO A 104 -11.74 -1.74 -9.66
N LEU A 105 -10.63 -1.72 -10.37
CA LEU A 105 -9.34 -1.27 -9.83
C LEU A 105 -8.40 -0.83 -10.96
N THR A 106 -7.50 0.07 -10.61
CA THR A 106 -6.42 0.53 -11.48
C THR A 106 -5.06 0.10 -10.95
N TYR A 107 -4.19 -0.40 -11.83
CA TYR A 107 -2.81 -0.74 -11.52
C TYR A 107 -1.84 -0.28 -12.61
N GLY A 108 -0.55 -0.19 -12.25
CA GLY A 108 0.52 0.23 -13.16
C GLY A 108 0.75 1.75 -13.15
N LEU A 109 1.98 2.17 -12.80
CA LEU A 109 2.35 3.58 -12.66
C LEU A 109 2.58 4.27 -14.02
N LEU A 110 3.37 3.63 -14.91
CA LEU A 110 3.75 4.21 -16.21
C LEU A 110 2.82 3.78 -17.36
N ARG A 111 2.18 2.62 -17.21
CA ARG A 111 1.23 2.07 -18.19
C ARG A 111 -0.01 1.61 -17.43
N PRO A 112 -0.89 2.55 -17.04
CA PRO A 112 -2.04 2.22 -16.23
C PRO A 112 -3.00 1.29 -16.97
N VAL A 113 -3.50 0.32 -16.23
CA VAL A 113 -4.51 -0.63 -16.69
C VAL A 113 -5.69 -0.55 -15.74
N ILE A 114 -6.87 -0.31 -16.28
CA ILE A 114 -8.13 -0.34 -15.54
C ILE A 114 -8.73 -1.73 -15.71
N LEU A 115 -9.02 -2.39 -14.60
CA LEU A 115 -9.65 -3.70 -14.55
C LEU A 115 -11.11 -3.58 -14.11
N PHE A 116 -12.00 -4.27 -14.84
CA PHE A 116 -13.41 -4.43 -14.49
C PHE A 116 -13.71 -5.87 -14.09
N PRO A 117 -14.56 -6.08 -13.07
CA PRO A 117 -15.04 -7.42 -12.73
C PRO A 117 -15.99 -7.93 -13.84
N ALA A 118 -15.71 -9.15 -14.33
CA ALA A 118 -16.52 -9.77 -15.39
C ALA A 118 -17.97 -10.08 -14.94
N GLY A 119 -18.16 -10.35 -13.64
CA GLY A 119 -19.47 -10.66 -13.06
C GLY A 119 -20.39 -9.47 -12.84
N LEU A 120 -19.89 -8.24 -12.94
CA LEU A 120 -20.67 -7.04 -12.68
C LEU A 120 -21.41 -6.60 -13.95
N LYS A 121 -22.73 -6.75 -13.96
CA LYS A 121 -23.60 -6.27 -15.06
C LYS A 121 -23.74 -4.76 -14.92
N LEU A 122 -23.07 -4.01 -15.79
CA LEU A 122 -23.05 -2.55 -15.81
C LEU A 122 -23.76 -2.04 -17.07
N THR A 123 -24.55 -0.98 -16.90
CA THR A 123 -25.00 -0.17 -18.04
C THR A 123 -23.83 0.69 -18.54
N ASP A 124 -23.89 1.17 -19.78
CA ASP A 124 -22.84 2.07 -20.32
C ASP A 124 -22.64 3.31 -19.45
N SER A 125 -23.72 3.88 -18.93
CA SER A 125 -23.65 5.04 -18.03
C SER A 125 -22.91 4.73 -16.74
N GLN A 126 -23.17 3.56 -16.14
CA GLN A 126 -22.46 3.11 -14.93
C GLN A 126 -20.98 2.83 -15.20
N LEU A 127 -20.71 2.18 -16.33
CA LEU A 127 -19.33 1.92 -16.77
C LEU A 127 -18.53 3.21 -16.94
N LEU A 128 -19.13 4.24 -17.57
CA LEU A 128 -18.48 5.54 -17.73
C LEU A 128 -18.23 6.27 -16.40
N LEU A 129 -19.12 6.12 -15.42
CA LEU A 129 -18.91 6.67 -14.08
C LEU A 129 -17.73 6.01 -13.36
N ILE A 130 -17.60 4.69 -13.45
CA ILE A 130 -16.43 3.96 -12.91
C ILE A 130 -15.17 4.38 -13.63
N LEU A 131 -15.17 4.42 -14.97
CA LEU A 131 -14.03 4.88 -15.76
C LEU A 131 -13.56 6.26 -15.35
N ARG A 132 -14.50 7.15 -15.07
CA ARG A 132 -14.19 8.50 -14.62
C ARG A 132 -13.52 8.49 -13.26
N HIS A 133 -13.99 7.70 -12.30
CA HIS A 133 -13.40 7.51 -10.99
C HIS A 133 -11.95 6.99 -11.11
N GLU A 134 -11.74 5.90 -11.83
CA GLU A 134 -10.42 5.30 -12.05
C GLU A 134 -9.46 6.24 -12.81
N TRP A 135 -9.98 7.02 -13.75
CA TRP A 135 -9.19 8.01 -14.48
C TRP A 135 -8.72 9.15 -13.57
N ILE A 136 -9.51 9.57 -12.58
CA ILE A 136 -9.10 10.57 -11.59
C ILE A 136 -7.90 10.07 -10.79
N HIS A 137 -7.92 8.81 -10.30
CA HIS A 137 -6.78 8.20 -9.63
C HIS A 137 -5.50 8.22 -10.49
N ILE A 138 -5.63 7.88 -11.79
CA ILE A 138 -4.49 7.92 -12.72
C ILE A 138 -3.96 9.34 -12.89
N ARG A 139 -4.86 10.32 -13.08
CA ARG A 139 -4.50 11.73 -13.29
C ARG A 139 -3.79 12.33 -12.08
N ARG A 140 -4.22 11.98 -10.88
CA ARG A 140 -3.68 12.45 -9.59
C ARG A 140 -2.42 11.72 -9.15
N TRP A 141 -2.04 10.67 -9.85
CA TRP A 141 -0.90 9.84 -9.47
C TRP A 141 -1.07 9.17 -8.10
N ASP A 142 -2.27 8.79 -7.72
CA ASP A 142 -2.58 8.21 -6.41
C ASP A 142 -1.80 6.91 -6.16
N ILE A 143 -1.47 6.16 -7.23
CA ILE A 143 -0.61 4.96 -7.14
C ILE A 143 0.80 5.34 -6.64
N LEU A 144 1.38 6.45 -7.12
CA LEU A 144 2.69 6.91 -6.66
C LEU A 144 2.62 7.29 -5.18
N LEU A 145 1.57 7.98 -4.75
CA LEU A 145 1.37 8.36 -3.36
C LEU A 145 1.24 7.13 -2.44
N LYS A 146 0.54 6.08 -2.90
CA LYS A 146 0.48 4.78 -2.19
C LYS A 146 1.86 4.15 -2.03
N TYR A 147 2.70 4.15 -3.07
CA TYR A 147 4.07 3.61 -2.95
C TYR A 147 4.94 4.41 -1.99
N LEU A 148 4.85 5.75 -2.00
CA LEU A 148 5.56 6.60 -1.05
C LEU A 148 5.12 6.32 0.39
N MET A 149 3.82 6.12 0.62
CA MET A 149 3.30 5.76 1.93
C MET A 149 3.79 4.36 2.37
N TYR A 150 3.83 3.37 1.47
CA TYR A 150 4.38 2.05 1.80
C TYR A 150 5.88 2.12 2.14
N ALA A 151 6.66 2.94 1.44
CA ALA A 151 8.05 3.18 1.79
C ALA A 151 8.19 3.82 3.18
N ALA A 152 7.34 4.80 3.51
CA ALA A 152 7.31 5.42 4.83
C ALA A 152 6.94 4.40 5.94
N VAL A 153 5.97 3.51 5.68
CA VAL A 153 5.61 2.42 6.61
C VAL A 153 6.79 1.47 6.83
N CYS A 154 7.55 1.12 5.79
CA CYS A 154 8.73 0.27 5.93
C CYS A 154 9.83 0.91 6.78
N ILE A 155 10.04 2.23 6.65
CA ILE A 155 11.07 2.97 7.41
C ILE A 155 10.62 3.19 8.86
N TYR A 156 9.38 3.59 9.06
CA TYR A 156 8.83 3.97 10.37
C TYR A 156 7.87 2.91 10.93
N TRP A 157 8.12 1.64 10.64
CA TRP A 157 7.25 0.53 10.98
C TRP A 157 6.88 0.45 12.47
N PHE A 158 7.78 0.91 13.35
CA PHE A 158 7.60 0.93 14.80
C PHE A 158 6.68 2.06 15.30
N ASN A 159 6.35 3.04 14.44
CA ASN A 159 5.51 4.17 14.80
C ASN A 159 4.04 3.89 14.42
N PRO A 160 3.10 3.76 15.38
CA PRO A 160 1.70 3.49 15.09
C PRO A 160 1.02 4.61 14.30
N LEU A 161 1.51 5.85 14.40
CA LEU A 161 0.94 6.98 13.66
C LEU A 161 1.10 6.82 12.15
N ILE A 162 2.18 6.20 11.67
CA ILE A 162 2.37 6.01 10.22
C ILE A 162 1.35 5.02 9.64
N TRP A 163 0.97 4.01 10.41
CA TRP A 163 -0.07 3.06 10.03
C TRP A 163 -1.44 3.74 9.97
N PHE A 164 -1.73 4.58 10.97
CA PHE A 164 -2.96 5.38 10.99
C PHE A 164 -3.00 6.35 9.79
N MET A 165 -1.90 7.04 9.52
CA MET A 165 -1.76 7.92 8.34
C MET A 165 -1.98 7.17 7.02
N ALA A 166 -1.51 5.92 6.90
CA ALA A 166 -1.74 5.11 5.71
C ALA A 166 -3.24 4.80 5.48
N VAL A 167 -3.97 4.52 6.57
CA VAL A 167 -5.42 4.30 6.50
C VAL A 167 -6.16 5.57 6.11
N LEU A 168 -5.83 6.70 6.75
CA LEU A 168 -6.44 8.00 6.44
C LEU A 168 -6.16 8.43 5.01
N LEU A 169 -4.92 8.30 4.55
CA LEU A 169 -4.53 8.64 3.18
C LEU A 169 -5.35 7.87 2.15
N ASN A 170 -5.51 6.55 2.33
CA ASN A 170 -6.34 5.76 1.43
C ASN A 170 -7.80 6.24 1.43
N ARG A 171 -8.37 6.52 2.61
CA ARG A 171 -9.73 7.06 2.73
C ARG A 171 -9.88 8.42 2.04
N ASP A 172 -8.95 9.32 2.27
CA ASP A 172 -9.01 10.68 1.71
C ASP A 172 -8.84 10.67 0.18
N MET A 173 -8.03 9.78 -0.35
CA MET A 173 -7.91 9.57 -1.80
C MET A 173 -9.24 9.13 -2.42
N GLU A 174 -9.91 8.15 -1.82
CA GLU A 174 -11.21 7.66 -2.29
C GLU A 174 -12.28 8.78 -2.22
N LEU A 175 -12.39 9.45 -1.05
CA LEU A 175 -13.34 10.54 -0.87
C LEU A 175 -13.15 11.69 -1.88
N ALA A 176 -11.90 12.06 -2.14
CA ALA A 176 -11.59 13.12 -3.09
C ALA A 176 -11.88 12.71 -4.55
N CYS A 177 -11.73 11.42 -4.90
CA CYS A 177 -12.14 10.92 -6.21
C CYS A 177 -13.66 10.89 -6.36
N ASP A 178 -14.37 10.41 -5.35
CA ASP A 178 -15.83 10.39 -5.33
C ASP A 178 -16.41 11.81 -5.43
N GLU A 179 -15.87 12.75 -4.68
CA GLU A 179 -16.29 14.15 -4.71
C GLU A 179 -16.15 14.75 -6.12
N GLU A 180 -15.02 14.53 -6.79
CA GLU A 180 -14.77 15.03 -8.14
C GLU A 180 -15.73 14.40 -9.16
N VAL A 181 -16.05 13.12 -9.03
CA VAL A 181 -17.06 12.45 -9.87
C VAL A 181 -18.42 13.09 -9.64
N VAL A 182 -18.85 13.26 -8.37
CA VAL A 182 -20.14 13.79 -7.99
C VAL A 182 -20.31 15.25 -8.44
N GLN A 183 -19.28 16.08 -8.28
CA GLN A 183 -19.31 17.50 -8.72
C GLN A 183 -19.53 17.62 -10.23
N SER A 184 -19.05 16.66 -10.99
CA SER A 184 -19.17 16.66 -12.44
C SER A 184 -20.47 16.07 -12.99
N CYS A 185 -21.30 15.49 -12.13
CA CYS A 185 -22.53 14.81 -12.49
C CYS A 185 -23.78 15.70 -12.28
N SER A 186 -24.77 15.57 -13.17
CA SER A 186 -26.11 16.08 -12.96
C SER A 186 -26.85 15.31 -11.85
N GLY A 187 -27.98 15.85 -11.34
CA GLY A 187 -28.69 15.25 -10.21
C GLY A 187 -29.08 13.78 -10.38
N ILE A 188 -29.48 13.38 -11.59
CA ILE A 188 -29.84 11.97 -11.91
C ILE A 188 -28.58 11.09 -11.87
N LEU A 189 -27.49 11.54 -12.47
CA LEU A 189 -26.23 10.78 -12.49
C LEU A 189 -25.60 10.64 -11.10
N ARG A 190 -25.80 11.60 -10.20
CA ARG A 190 -25.37 11.50 -8.79
C ARG A 190 -26.07 10.34 -8.07
N LYS A 191 -27.40 10.22 -8.28
CA LYS A 191 -28.16 9.08 -7.71
C LYS A 191 -27.67 7.74 -8.29
N THR A 192 -27.44 7.69 -9.60
CA THR A 192 -26.93 6.50 -10.27
C THR A 192 -25.55 6.13 -9.72
N TYR A 193 -24.66 7.11 -9.48
CA TYR A 193 -23.35 6.89 -8.90
C TYR A 193 -23.42 6.34 -7.48
N ALA A 194 -24.27 6.91 -6.63
CA ALA A 194 -24.46 6.43 -5.26
C ALA A 194 -24.95 4.98 -5.22
N LEU A 195 -25.94 4.62 -6.06
CA LEU A 195 -26.43 3.25 -6.16
C LEU A 195 -25.35 2.29 -6.70
N LEU A 196 -24.53 2.76 -7.65
CA LEU A 196 -23.43 1.99 -8.20
C LEU A 196 -22.36 1.69 -7.14
N LEU A 197 -22.01 2.65 -6.28
CA LEU A 197 -21.08 2.41 -5.17
C LEU A 197 -21.59 1.35 -4.20
N ILE A 198 -22.91 1.37 -3.89
CA ILE A 198 -23.54 0.35 -3.05
C ILE A 198 -23.47 -1.02 -3.74
N GLN A 199 -23.77 -1.10 -5.02
CA GLN A 199 -23.71 -2.34 -5.81
C GLN A 199 -22.28 -2.91 -5.83
N ILE A 200 -21.27 -2.08 -6.02
CA ILE A 200 -19.86 -2.49 -5.98
C ILE A 200 -19.49 -3.01 -4.59
N ALA A 201 -19.89 -2.31 -3.53
CA ALA A 201 -19.62 -2.72 -2.16
C ALA A 201 -20.26 -4.08 -1.82
N GLN A 202 -21.50 -4.31 -2.25
CA GLN A 202 -22.20 -5.59 -2.09
C GLN A 202 -21.47 -6.72 -2.84
N ASN A 203 -21.09 -6.50 -4.10
CA ASN A 203 -20.36 -7.48 -4.90
C ASN A 203 -18.98 -7.82 -4.27
N GLN A 204 -18.31 -6.84 -3.66
CA GLN A 204 -17.07 -7.09 -2.95
C GLN A 204 -17.26 -7.91 -1.67
N LEU A 205 -18.35 -7.71 -0.94
CA LEU A 205 -18.70 -8.51 0.24
C LEU A 205 -19.01 -9.94 -0.14
N GLU A 206 -19.82 -10.16 -1.18
CA GLU A 206 -20.14 -11.49 -1.70
C GLU A 206 -18.91 -12.23 -2.22
N GLY A 207 -18.02 -11.55 -2.94
CA GLY A 207 -16.75 -12.12 -3.39
C GLY A 207 -15.84 -12.55 -2.24
N ARG A 208 -15.82 -11.80 -1.13
CA ARG A 208 -15.07 -12.17 0.08
C ARG A 208 -15.67 -13.36 0.82
N THR A 209 -16.99 -13.41 0.94
CA THR A 209 -17.68 -14.54 1.59
C THR A 209 -17.58 -15.82 0.75
N ALA A 210 -17.69 -15.73 -0.56
CA ALA A 210 -17.48 -16.86 -1.47
C ALA A 210 -16.05 -17.41 -1.37
N GLY A 211 -15.04 -16.53 -1.30
CA GLY A 211 -13.64 -16.93 -1.10
C GLY A 211 -13.40 -17.66 0.23
N MET A 212 -14.05 -17.23 1.32
CA MET A 212 -13.99 -17.92 2.62
C MET A 212 -14.72 -19.27 2.59
N HIS A 213 -15.83 -19.40 1.88
CA HIS A 213 -16.55 -20.67 1.71
C HIS A 213 -15.75 -21.69 0.88
N PHE A 214 -15.04 -21.23 -0.17
CA PHE A 214 -14.17 -22.10 -0.97
C PHE A 214 -12.99 -22.63 -0.15
N SER A 215 -12.38 -21.80 0.68
CA SER A 215 -11.30 -22.21 1.59
C SER A 215 -11.77 -23.26 2.60
N LYS A 216 -12.92 -23.04 3.25
CA LYS A 216 -13.50 -23.99 4.20
C LYS A 216 -13.93 -25.31 3.55
N ARG A 217 -14.40 -25.29 2.31
CA ARG A 217 -14.80 -26.49 1.58
C ARG A 217 -13.59 -27.34 1.17
N SER A 218 -12.51 -26.70 0.73
CA SER A 218 -11.23 -27.36 0.43
C SER A 218 -10.63 -28.04 1.67
N GLU A 219 -10.63 -27.37 2.83
CA GLU A 219 -10.17 -27.98 4.09
C GLU A 219 -11.06 -29.14 4.57
N ALA A 220 -12.38 -29.09 4.31
CA ALA A 220 -13.29 -30.16 4.67
C ALA A 220 -13.12 -31.38 3.76
N GLU A 221 -12.89 -31.19 2.46
CA GLU A 221 -12.65 -32.27 1.49
C GLU A 221 -11.29 -32.96 1.72
N GLU A 222 -10.28 -32.23 2.19
CA GLU A 222 -8.96 -32.81 2.53
C GLU A 222 -8.99 -33.64 3.83
N ARG A 223 -9.94 -33.37 4.75
CA ARG A 223 -10.12 -34.15 5.99
C ARG A 223 -10.93 -35.46 5.79
N ILE A 224 -11.57 -35.64 4.64
CA ILE A 224 -12.39 -36.82 4.33
C ILE A 224 -11.64 -37.84 3.45
N ARG A 225 -10.45 -37.48 3.00
CA ARG A 225 -9.52 -38.36 2.27
C ARG A 225 -8.46 -38.95 3.19
#